data_bd64a34f5ef248ce232fbbdf2a9083e2
#
_entry.id   bd64a34f5ef248ce232fbbdf2a9083e2
#
_cell.length_a   1.000
_cell.length_b   1.000
_cell.length_c   1.000
_cell.angle_alpha   90.00
_cell.angle_beta   90.00
_cell.angle_gamma   90.00
#
_symmetry.space_group_name_H-M   'P 1'
#
loop_
_entity.id
_entity.type
_entity.pdbx_description
1 polymer ?
#
loop_
_entity_poly.entity_id
_entity_poly.type
_entity_poly.pdbx_seq_one_letter_code
_entity_poly.pdbx_strand_id
1 'polypeptide(L)'
;MAEIRAKKALGQHFLRDLSAAERIADALSLKGYGHVLEVGPGTGVLTQFLLPKDVEVHAIELDRESIPVLQSKFPSLSARLYHADLLRWS
;
A
#
# COMPACT_ATOMS: atom_id res chain seq x y z
N MET A 1 18.73 7.92 -5.36
CA MET A 1 17.45 8.65 -5.18
C MET A 1 16.62 8.68 -6.45
N ALA A 2 17.22 9.04 -7.59
CA ALA A 2 16.49 9.04 -8.88
C ALA A 2 15.96 7.67 -9.25
N GLU A 3 16.75 6.63 -9.02
CA GLU A 3 16.36 5.26 -9.31
C GLU A 3 15.16 4.81 -8.46
N ILE A 4 15.14 5.21 -7.17
CA ILE A 4 14.02 4.88 -6.29
C ILE A 4 12.75 5.58 -6.76
N ARG A 5 12.87 6.83 -7.21
CA ARG A 5 11.73 7.58 -7.75
C ARG A 5 11.17 6.93 -9.01
N ALA A 6 12.05 6.46 -9.89
CA ALA A 6 11.63 5.78 -11.12
C ALA A 6 10.86 4.51 -10.79
N LYS A 7 11.33 3.71 -9.83
CA LYS A 7 10.66 2.49 -9.40
C LYS A 7 9.31 2.80 -8.78
N LYS A 8 9.22 3.84 -7.97
CA LYS A 8 7.96 4.26 -7.36
C LYS A 8 6.98 4.73 -8.43
N ALA A 9 7.45 5.51 -9.40
CA ALA A 9 6.59 5.99 -10.50
C ALA A 9 6.06 4.83 -11.34
N LEU A 10 6.90 3.85 -11.65
CA LEU A 10 6.48 2.66 -12.36
C LEU A 10 5.45 1.86 -11.58
N GLY A 11 5.66 1.68 -10.28
CA GLY A 11 4.71 1.00 -9.41
C GLY A 11 3.38 1.71 -9.35
N GLN A 12 3.39 3.03 -9.21
CA GLN A 12 2.17 3.83 -9.19
C GLN A 12 1.42 3.75 -10.52
N HIS A 13 2.15 3.79 -11.64
CA HIS A 13 1.55 3.67 -12.97
C HIS A 13 0.90 2.30 -13.14
N PHE A 14 1.58 1.25 -12.77
CA PHE A 14 1.07 -0.12 -12.83
C PHE A 14 -0.20 -0.27 -11.99
N LEU A 15 -0.23 0.29 -10.79
CA LEU A 15 -1.36 0.18 -9.87
C LEU A 15 -2.55 1.08 -10.22
N ARG A 16 -2.48 1.85 -11.31
CA ARG A 16 -3.66 2.54 -11.84
C ARG A 16 -4.63 1.60 -12.51
N ASP A 17 -4.15 0.43 -12.93
CA ASP A 17 -5.01 -0.60 -13.49
C ASP A 17 -5.69 -1.36 -12.34
N LEU A 18 -6.98 -1.08 -12.15
CA LEU A 18 -7.77 -1.70 -11.08
C LEU A 18 -7.82 -3.21 -11.21
N SER A 19 -7.89 -3.71 -12.44
CA SER A 19 -7.92 -5.14 -12.72
C SER A 19 -6.62 -5.81 -12.27
N ALA A 20 -5.48 -5.16 -12.55
CA ALA A 20 -4.19 -5.68 -12.12
C ALA A 20 -4.08 -5.68 -10.60
N ALA A 21 -4.52 -4.60 -9.95
CA ALA A 21 -4.48 -4.49 -8.49
C ALA A 21 -5.34 -5.57 -7.83
N GLU A 22 -6.53 -5.81 -8.36
CA GLU A 22 -7.41 -6.86 -7.85
C GLU A 22 -6.76 -8.24 -7.98
N ARG A 23 -6.13 -8.54 -9.12
CA ARG A 23 -5.44 -9.81 -9.33
C ARG A 23 -4.26 -9.97 -8.38
N ILE A 24 -3.52 -8.91 -8.11
CA ILE A 24 -2.41 -8.94 -7.15
C ILE A 24 -2.95 -9.28 -5.76
N ALA A 25 -4.01 -8.62 -5.33
CA ALA A 25 -4.62 -8.88 -4.03
C ALA A 25 -5.14 -10.33 -3.94
N ASP A 26 -5.77 -10.82 -4.99
CA ASP A 26 -6.34 -12.17 -5.02
C ASP A 26 -5.27 -13.25 -5.10
N ALA A 27 -4.05 -12.90 -5.51
CA ALA A 27 -2.94 -13.85 -5.54
C ALA A 27 -2.39 -14.17 -4.14
N LEU A 28 -2.75 -13.41 -3.12
CA LEU A 28 -2.33 -13.69 -1.75
C LEU A 28 -3.01 -14.97 -1.26
N SER A 29 -2.21 -15.89 -0.73
CA SER A 29 -2.74 -17.17 -0.25
C SER A 29 -3.56 -17.03 1.03
N LEU A 30 -3.26 -16.04 1.86
CA LEU A 30 -3.83 -15.80 3.20
C LEU A 30 -3.66 -17.00 4.14
N LYS A 31 -2.67 -17.84 3.86
CA LYS A 31 -2.37 -19.03 4.67
C LYS A 31 -1.10 -18.80 5.46
N GLY A 32 -1.19 -19.01 6.78
CA GLY A 32 -0.04 -18.94 7.66
C GLY A 32 0.39 -17.52 8.05
N TYR A 33 -0.41 -16.50 7.71
CA TYR A 33 -0.14 -15.13 8.14
C TYR A 33 -1.44 -14.35 8.34
N GLY A 34 -1.41 -13.41 9.28
CA GLY A 34 -2.56 -12.55 9.59
C GLY A 34 -2.33 -11.07 9.29
N HIS A 35 -1.12 -10.72 8.82
CA HIS A 35 -0.73 -9.33 8.58
C HIS A 35 -0.10 -9.19 7.21
N VAL A 36 -0.41 -8.08 6.54
CA VAL A 36 0.19 -7.71 5.25
C VAL A 36 0.74 -6.30 5.37
N LEU A 37 1.96 -6.10 4.89
CA LEU A 37 2.57 -4.78 4.82
C LEU A 37 2.59 -4.32 3.37
N GLU A 38 1.85 -3.25 3.10
CA GLU A 38 1.87 -2.60 1.80
C GLU A 38 2.87 -1.45 1.84
N VAL A 39 3.82 -1.45 0.89
CA VAL A 39 4.83 -0.41 0.79
C VAL A 39 4.47 0.50 -0.37
N GLY A 40 4.35 1.80 -0.09
CA GLY A 40 4.02 2.80 -1.09
C GLY A 40 2.60 2.69 -1.62
N PRO A 41 1.57 2.72 -0.75
CA PRO A 41 0.18 2.58 -1.21
C PRO A 41 -0.28 3.68 -2.18
N GLY A 42 0.39 4.82 -2.19
CA GLY A 42 0.05 5.93 -3.10
C GLY A 42 -1.37 6.43 -2.85
N THR A 43 -2.23 6.30 -3.85
CA THR A 43 -3.64 6.70 -3.73
C THR A 43 -4.53 5.58 -3.22
N GLY A 44 -3.96 4.41 -2.91
CA GLY A 44 -4.69 3.30 -2.32
C GLY A 44 -5.36 2.35 -3.30
N VAL A 45 -4.86 2.28 -4.54
CA VAL A 45 -5.46 1.41 -5.56
C VAL A 45 -5.40 -0.05 -5.15
N LEU A 46 -4.26 -0.54 -4.69
CA LEU A 46 -4.13 -1.90 -4.18
C LEU A 46 -4.78 -2.03 -2.80
N THR A 47 -4.65 -1.00 -1.97
CA THR A 47 -5.17 -0.98 -0.60
C THR A 47 -6.66 -1.33 -0.55
N GLN A 48 -7.45 -0.78 -1.48
CA GLN A 48 -8.90 -1.00 -1.50
C GLN A 48 -9.28 -2.48 -1.68
N PHE A 49 -8.40 -3.26 -2.30
CA PHE A 49 -8.64 -4.70 -2.50
C PHE A 49 -8.07 -5.54 -1.37
N LEU A 50 -7.11 -5.00 -0.60
CA LEU A 50 -6.53 -5.70 0.54
C LEU A 50 -7.38 -5.60 1.80
N LEU A 51 -7.97 -4.43 2.05
CA LEU A 51 -8.70 -4.18 3.29
C LEU A 51 -9.87 -5.11 3.54
N PRO A 52 -10.67 -5.53 2.52
CA PRO A 52 -11.77 -6.46 2.74
C PRO A 52 -11.34 -7.89 3.04
N LYS A 53 -10.06 -8.22 2.81
CA LYS A 53 -9.56 -9.57 3.05
C LYS A 53 -9.36 -9.84 4.53
N ASP A 54 -9.30 -11.12 4.90
CA ASP A 54 -9.16 -11.55 6.29
C ASP A 54 -7.70 -11.45 6.74
N VAL A 55 -7.15 -10.25 6.64
CA VAL A 55 -5.79 -9.93 7.09
C VAL A 55 -5.79 -8.51 7.66
N GLU A 56 -4.86 -8.24 8.56
CA GLU A 56 -4.63 -6.88 9.04
C GLU A 56 -3.62 -6.19 8.12
N VAL A 57 -4.06 -5.11 7.49
CA VAL A 57 -3.23 -4.38 6.54
C VAL A 57 -2.50 -3.25 7.26
N HIS A 58 -1.19 -3.22 7.09
CA HIS A 58 -0.32 -2.13 7.51
C HIS A 58 0.26 -1.50 6.26
N ALA A 59 0.46 -0.19 6.27
CA ALA A 59 1.00 0.51 5.10
C ALA A 59 2.10 1.48 5.50
N ILE A 60 3.16 1.52 4.70
CA ILE A 60 4.26 2.48 4.85
C ILE A 60 4.26 3.36 3.61
N GLU A 61 4.14 4.67 3.81
CA GLU A 61 4.14 5.64 2.73
C GLU A 61 5.20 6.70 2.97
N LEU A 62 6.04 6.91 1.97
CA LEU A 62 7.11 7.91 2.01
C LEU A 62 6.57 9.31 1.74
N ASP A 63 5.57 9.44 0.88
CA ASP A 63 5.01 10.72 0.46
C ASP A 63 4.06 11.27 1.53
N ARG A 64 4.50 12.35 2.18
CA ARG A 64 3.72 13.01 3.21
C ARG A 64 2.33 13.44 2.72
N GLU A 65 2.23 13.85 1.46
CA GLU A 65 0.97 14.34 0.91
C GLU A 65 -0.05 13.23 0.71
N SER A 66 0.40 11.98 0.56
CA SER A 66 -0.49 10.84 0.41
C SER A 66 -1.13 10.42 1.74
N ILE A 67 -0.51 10.74 2.87
CA ILE A 67 -0.99 10.30 4.18
C ILE A 67 -2.42 10.78 4.46
N PRO A 68 -2.74 12.10 4.40
CA PRO A 68 -4.12 12.52 4.66
C PRO A 68 -5.13 11.98 3.64
N VAL A 69 -4.72 11.77 2.40
CA VAL A 69 -5.58 11.18 1.39
C VAL A 69 -5.95 9.75 1.77
N LEU A 70 -4.97 8.96 2.18
CA LEU A 70 -5.18 7.57 2.61
C LEU A 70 -6.02 7.50 3.87
N GLN A 71 -5.79 8.40 4.82
CA GLN A 71 -6.57 8.45 6.05
C GLN A 71 -8.03 8.78 5.79
N SER A 72 -8.27 9.68 4.84
CA SER A 72 -9.62 10.07 4.45
C SER A 72 -10.35 8.96 3.71
N LYS A 73 -9.66 8.28 2.79
CA LYS A 73 -10.25 7.20 2.00
C LYS A 73 -10.45 5.92 2.82
N PHE A 74 -9.52 5.65 3.73
CA PHE A 74 -9.51 4.39 4.49
C PHE A 74 -9.32 4.68 5.98
N PRO A 75 -10.37 5.16 6.66
CA PRO A 75 -10.24 5.51 8.09
C PRO A 75 -9.77 4.34 8.96
N SER A 76 -10.14 3.11 8.59
CA SER A 76 -9.73 1.93 9.34
C SER A 76 -8.22 1.66 9.25
N LEU A 77 -7.57 2.18 8.22
CA LEU A 77 -6.12 2.02 8.04
C LEU A 77 -5.32 3.01 8.87
N SER A 78 -5.94 4.10 9.34
CA SER A 78 -5.23 5.25 9.91
C SER A 78 -4.25 4.87 11.04
N ALA A 79 -4.63 3.95 11.89
CA ALA A 79 -3.78 3.51 13.01
C ALA A 79 -2.61 2.62 12.58
N ARG A 80 -2.63 2.12 11.35
CA ARG A 80 -1.62 1.22 10.81
C ARG A 80 -0.96 1.79 9.56
N LEU A 81 -1.07 3.10 9.38
CA LEU A 81 -0.45 3.83 8.28
C LEU A 81 0.75 4.60 8.83
N TYR A 82 1.93 4.29 8.32
CA TYR A 82 3.18 4.84 8.79
C TYR A 82 3.80 5.73 7.74
N HIS A 83 4.14 6.95 8.13
CA HIS A 83 4.90 7.87 7.27
C HIS A 83 6.39 7.60 7.52
N ALA A 84 7.02 6.84 6.63
CA ALA A 84 8.39 6.43 6.82
C ALA A 84 9.04 6.04 5.50
N ASP A 85 10.36 6.06 5.49
CA ASP A 85 11.17 5.51 4.40
C ASP A 85 11.61 4.11 4.81
N LEU A 86 11.07 3.10 4.16
CA LEU A 86 11.37 1.70 4.49
C LEU A 86 12.85 1.40 4.38
N LEU A 87 13.57 2.03 3.44
CA LEU A 87 15.00 1.80 3.25
C LEU A 87 15.84 2.34 4.40
N ARG A 88 15.29 3.24 5.20
CA ARG A 88 15.95 3.83 6.37
C ARG A 88 15.36 3.36 7.68
N TRP A 89 14.36 2.49 7.60
CA TRP A 89 13.66 1.99 8.77
C TRP A 89 14.41 0.79 9.33
N SER A 90 14.92 0.94 10.50
CA SER A 90 15.68 -0.13 11.16
C SER A 90 15.06 -0.54 12.48
#